data_986ee9d7df1f412c2a2a4d6e7e109c37
#
_entry.id   986ee9d7df1f412c2a2a4d6e7e109c37
#
_cell.length_a   1.000
_cell.length_b   1.000
_cell.length_c   1.000
_cell.angle_alpha   90.00
_cell.angle_beta   90.00
_cell.angle_gamma   90.00
#
_symmetry.space_group_name_H-M   'P 1'
#
loop_
_entity.id
_entity.type
_entity.pdbx_description
1 polymer ?
#
loop_
_entity_poly.entity_id
_entity_poly.type
_entity_poly.pdbx_seq_one_letter_code
_entity_poly.pdbx_strand_id
1 'polypeptide(L)'
;LNEFYTPNGTVYTVAWNKLYRADLVRAHTDVRCSEEMTWSEDLYFNLTYIRYAERFFALTMPIYNYYDNPGSAVHLTKVRTAITARTALFIYYKELYEQLGLYEENKLQIFKYLISSSET
;
A
#
# COMPACT_ATOMS: atom_id res chain seq x y z
N LEU A 1 5.80 -1.75 -10.61
CA LEU A 1 4.96 -2.59 -9.75
C LEU A 1 5.68 -3.85 -9.25
N ASN A 2 6.70 -4.36 -9.97
CA ASN A 2 7.44 -5.56 -9.57
C ASN A 2 8.33 -5.38 -8.31
N GLU A 3 8.50 -4.16 -7.83
CA GLU A 3 9.33 -3.83 -6.67
C GLU A 3 8.52 -3.61 -5.36
N PHE A 4 7.25 -3.94 -5.36
CA PHE A 4 6.39 -3.84 -4.16
C PHE A 4 6.96 -4.61 -2.95
N TYR A 5 7.83 -5.56 -3.21
CA TYR A 5 8.33 -6.53 -2.24
C TYR A 5 9.84 -6.48 -1.98
N THR A 6 10.50 -5.41 -2.31
CA THR A 6 11.87 -5.23 -1.83
C THR A 6 11.87 -4.82 -0.36
N PRO A 7 12.92 -5.14 0.42
CA PRO A 7 13.09 -4.67 1.79
C PRO A 7 12.99 -3.14 1.95
N ASN A 8 13.10 -2.40 0.83
CA ASN A 8 12.92 -0.95 0.72
C ASN A 8 11.54 -0.56 0.16
N GLY A 9 10.54 -1.44 0.23
CA GLY A 9 9.20 -1.28 -0.35
C GLY A 9 8.32 -0.17 0.21
N THR A 10 8.88 0.74 1.02
CA THR A 10 8.20 1.95 1.49
C THR A 10 7.76 2.88 0.36
N VAL A 11 8.29 2.72 -0.85
CA VAL A 11 7.91 3.57 -1.99
C VAL A 11 6.41 3.48 -2.29
N TYR A 12 5.81 2.30 -2.19
CA TYR A 12 4.39 2.10 -2.52
C TYR A 12 3.47 1.96 -1.30
N THR A 13 4.02 1.57 -0.16
CA THR A 13 3.22 1.19 1.01
C THR A 13 2.80 2.37 1.88
N VAL A 14 3.53 3.48 1.82
CA VAL A 14 3.26 4.65 2.67
C VAL A 14 2.71 5.83 1.86
N ALA A 15 1.88 6.65 2.48
CA ALA A 15 1.30 7.84 1.85
C ALA A 15 2.20 9.08 1.99
N TRP A 16 2.97 9.20 3.07
CA TRP A 16 3.72 10.41 3.42
C TRP A 16 4.86 10.79 2.47
N ASN A 17 5.35 9.87 1.66
CA ASN A 17 6.42 10.14 0.67
C ASN A 17 5.88 10.46 -0.74
N LYS A 18 4.60 10.84 -0.86
CA LYS A 18 3.93 11.07 -2.14
C LYS A 18 3.16 12.38 -2.17
N LEU A 19 3.01 12.90 -3.36
CA LEU A 19 2.05 13.95 -3.68
C LEU A 19 0.96 13.37 -4.58
N TYR A 20 -0.28 13.63 -4.24
CA TYR A 20 -1.45 13.12 -4.95
C TYR A 20 -2.21 14.23 -5.63
N ARG A 21 -2.69 13.99 -6.83
CA ARG A 21 -3.60 14.91 -7.49
C ARG A 21 -4.94 14.93 -6.78
N ALA A 22 -5.31 16.08 -6.23
CA ALA A 22 -6.53 16.22 -5.44
C ALA A 22 -7.81 16.04 -6.28
N ASP A 23 -7.77 16.36 -7.58
CA ASP A 23 -8.89 16.14 -8.48
C ASP A 23 -9.21 14.65 -8.65
N LEU A 24 -8.22 13.77 -8.75
CA LEU A 24 -8.44 12.32 -8.75
C LEU A 24 -9.07 11.85 -7.44
N VAL A 25 -8.57 12.31 -6.30
CA VAL A 25 -9.13 11.95 -4.99
C VAL A 25 -10.58 12.40 -4.84
N ARG A 26 -10.92 13.59 -5.38
CA ARG A 26 -12.28 14.11 -5.31
C ARG A 26 -13.24 13.42 -6.29
N ALA A 27 -12.74 13.01 -7.45
CA ALA A 27 -13.55 12.36 -8.48
C ALA A 27 -13.94 10.91 -8.12
N HIS A 28 -13.15 10.25 -7.26
CA HIS A 28 -13.31 8.83 -6.94
C HIS A 28 -13.54 8.62 -5.45
N THR A 29 -14.77 8.26 -5.08
CA THR A 29 -15.20 8.14 -3.68
C THR A 29 -14.56 6.96 -2.93
N ASP A 30 -14.09 5.96 -3.66
CA ASP A 30 -13.35 4.80 -3.14
C ASP A 30 -11.89 5.13 -2.78
N VAL A 31 -11.35 6.26 -3.29
CA VAL A 31 -9.99 6.73 -2.93
C VAL A 31 -10.06 7.42 -1.56
N ARG A 32 -10.06 6.61 -0.51
CA ARG A 32 -10.11 7.04 0.90
C ARG A 32 -9.24 6.13 1.76
N CYS A 33 -8.76 6.64 2.88
CA CYS A 33 -8.25 5.78 3.95
C CYS A 33 -9.41 4.98 4.53
N SER A 34 -9.21 3.70 4.76
CA SER A 34 -10.24 2.86 5.40
C SER A 34 -10.34 3.19 6.88
N GLU A 35 -11.53 3.49 7.37
CA GLU A 35 -11.80 3.68 8.79
C GLU A 35 -11.80 2.38 9.59
N GLU A 36 -11.96 1.26 8.90
CA GLU A 36 -11.95 -0.08 9.50
C GLU A 36 -10.54 -0.66 9.66
N MET A 37 -9.55 -0.10 8.94
CA MET A 37 -8.17 -0.58 8.96
C MET A 37 -7.33 0.28 9.88
N THR A 38 -6.91 -0.30 11.00
CA THR A 38 -5.96 0.33 11.95
C THR A 38 -4.49 0.12 11.56
N TRP A 39 -4.24 -0.63 10.50
CA TRP A 39 -2.91 -0.94 9.96
C TRP A 39 -2.98 -1.09 8.44
N SER A 40 -1.99 -0.54 7.74
CA SER A 40 -1.89 -0.56 6.28
C SER A 40 -2.98 0.23 5.54
N GLU A 41 -3.64 1.17 6.19
CA GLU A 41 -4.61 2.11 5.59
C GLU A 41 -3.96 2.92 4.46
N ASP A 42 -2.69 3.29 4.60
CA ASP A 42 -1.87 3.94 3.58
C ASP A 42 -1.74 3.11 2.31
N LEU A 43 -1.48 1.81 2.48
CA LEU A 43 -1.37 0.90 1.35
C LEU A 43 -2.71 0.72 0.64
N TYR A 44 -3.80 0.59 1.39
CA TYR A 44 -5.15 0.55 0.83
C TYR A 44 -5.44 1.80 -0.01
N PHE A 45 -5.16 2.99 0.54
CA PHE A 45 -5.31 4.26 -0.16
C PHE A 45 -4.47 4.29 -1.44
N ASN A 46 -3.21 3.88 -1.38
CA ASN A 46 -2.33 3.85 -2.55
C ASN A 46 -2.83 2.90 -3.63
N LEU A 47 -3.30 1.70 -3.27
CA LEU A 47 -3.83 0.72 -4.22
C LEU A 47 -5.10 1.22 -4.92
N THR A 48 -6.00 1.88 -4.19
CA THR A 48 -7.20 2.46 -4.78
C THR A 48 -6.87 3.66 -5.67
N TYR A 49 -5.96 4.54 -5.25
CA TYR A 49 -5.53 5.69 -6.04
C TYR A 49 -4.83 5.29 -7.35
N ILE A 50 -3.95 4.29 -7.31
CA ILE A 50 -3.18 3.83 -8.49
C ILE A 50 -4.09 3.37 -9.63
N ARG A 51 -5.29 2.86 -9.35
CA ARG A 51 -6.27 2.45 -10.37
C ARG A 51 -6.64 3.58 -11.34
N TYR A 52 -6.57 4.82 -10.88
CA TYR A 52 -6.98 6.03 -11.62
C TYR A 52 -5.80 6.89 -12.05
N ALA A 53 -4.60 6.59 -11.61
CA ALA A 53 -3.40 7.36 -11.92
C ALA A 53 -2.75 6.86 -13.22
N GLU A 54 -2.68 7.71 -14.23
CA GLU A 54 -2.10 7.39 -15.53
C GLU A 54 -0.60 7.70 -15.61
N ARG A 55 -0.11 8.61 -14.79
CA ARG A 55 1.27 9.09 -14.82
C ARG A 55 1.88 9.17 -13.44
N PHE A 56 3.13 8.74 -13.35
CA PHE A 56 3.93 8.78 -12.14
C PHE A 56 5.23 9.52 -12.41
N PHE A 57 5.67 10.29 -11.42
CA PHE A 57 6.97 10.94 -11.44
C PHE A 57 7.71 10.70 -10.13
N ALA A 58 8.97 10.27 -10.22
CA ALA A 58 9.81 10.05 -9.05
C ALA A 58 10.70 11.27 -8.81
N LEU A 59 10.64 11.82 -7.59
CA LEU A 59 11.57 12.86 -7.13
C LEU A 59 12.78 12.20 -6.50
N THR A 60 13.96 12.67 -6.87
CA THR A 60 15.24 12.19 -6.31
C THR A 60 15.64 12.95 -5.04
N MET A 61 14.97 14.06 -4.74
CA MET A 61 15.26 14.87 -3.57
C MET A 61 14.36 14.47 -2.40
N PRO A 62 14.88 14.42 -1.16
CA PRO A 62 14.07 14.14 0.02
C PRO A 62 13.11 15.31 0.29
N ILE A 63 11.82 15.00 0.42
CA ILE A 63 10.75 15.99 0.67
C ILE A 63 10.07 15.80 2.03
N TYR A 64 10.45 14.78 2.80
CA TYR A 64 9.84 14.44 4.07
C TYR A 64 10.87 13.99 5.09
N ASN A 65 10.73 14.45 6.34
CA ASN A 65 11.53 14.00 7.46
C ASN A 65 10.70 13.03 8.31
N TYR A 66 11.14 11.78 8.37
CA TYR A 66 10.49 10.77 9.22
C TYR A 66 11.18 10.73 10.59
N TYR A 67 10.43 11.00 11.65
CA TYR A 67 10.89 10.89 13.03
C TYR A 67 10.35 9.62 13.66
N ASP A 68 11.21 8.82 14.25
CA ASP A 68 10.79 7.64 15.00
C ASP A 68 10.10 8.10 16.31
N ASN A 69 8.90 7.58 16.52
CA ASN A 69 8.11 7.84 17.71
C ASN A 69 7.72 6.53 18.38
N PRO A 70 8.26 6.22 19.57
CA PRO A 70 7.96 4.97 20.31
C PRO A 70 6.47 4.75 20.57
N GLY A 71 5.67 5.81 20.64
CA GLY A 71 4.21 5.74 20.80
C GLY A 71 3.41 5.59 19.51
N SER A 72 4.08 5.44 18.36
CA SER A 72 3.39 5.32 17.07
C SER A 72 2.69 3.97 16.90
N ALA A 73 1.68 3.94 16.02
CA ALA A 73 0.94 2.72 15.69
C ALA A 73 1.86 1.59 15.20
N VAL A 74 2.99 1.93 14.55
CA VAL A 74 3.97 0.95 14.06
C VAL A 74 4.54 0.09 15.21
N HIS A 75 4.82 0.71 16.35
CA HIS A 75 5.35 0.00 17.54
C HIS A 75 4.27 -0.68 18.38
N LEU A 76 3.02 -0.24 18.25
CA LEU A 76 1.91 -0.72 19.09
C LEU A 76 1.06 -1.80 18.40
N THR A 77 1.20 -1.98 17.11
CA THR A 77 0.37 -2.92 16.33
C THR A 77 0.71 -4.37 16.66
N LYS A 78 -0.31 -5.13 17.04
CA LYS A 78 -0.16 -6.56 17.29
C LYS A 78 -0.08 -7.35 15.98
N VAL A 79 0.72 -8.42 15.95
CA VAL A 79 0.90 -9.33 14.80
C VAL A 79 -0.45 -9.78 14.21
N ARG A 80 -1.42 -10.15 15.06
CA ARG A 80 -2.76 -10.57 14.60
C ARG A 80 -3.47 -9.50 13.78
N THR A 81 -3.36 -8.23 14.16
CA THR A 81 -3.96 -7.11 13.42
C THR A 81 -3.29 -6.96 12.04
N ALA A 82 -1.98 -7.11 11.98
CA ALA A 82 -1.24 -7.05 10.73
C ALA A 82 -1.64 -8.18 9.77
N ILE A 83 -1.80 -9.40 10.24
CA ILE A 83 -2.26 -10.55 9.44
C ILE A 83 -3.66 -10.29 8.87
N THR A 84 -4.60 -9.83 9.69
CA THR A 84 -5.96 -9.53 9.25
C THR A 84 -5.98 -8.44 8.18
N ALA A 85 -5.25 -7.36 8.38
CA ALA A 85 -5.13 -6.28 7.41
C ALA A 85 -4.52 -6.75 6.08
N ARG A 86 -3.47 -7.57 6.12
CA ARG A 86 -2.84 -8.12 4.91
C ARG A 86 -3.74 -9.09 4.15
N THR A 87 -4.52 -9.89 4.86
CA THR A 87 -5.51 -10.78 4.22
C THR A 87 -6.58 -9.96 3.48
N ALA A 88 -7.08 -8.90 4.10
CA ALA A 88 -8.01 -8.00 3.44
C ALA A 88 -7.40 -7.33 2.21
N LEU A 89 -6.17 -6.82 2.33
CA LEU A 89 -5.46 -6.17 1.22
C LEU A 89 -5.10 -7.12 0.07
N PHE A 90 -4.95 -8.42 0.33
CA PHE A 90 -4.68 -9.40 -0.74
C PHE A 90 -5.75 -9.35 -1.84
N ILE A 91 -7.01 -9.19 -1.47
CA ILE A 91 -8.11 -9.11 -2.43
C ILE A 91 -7.91 -7.88 -3.32
N TYR A 92 -7.60 -6.73 -2.75
CA TYR A 92 -7.34 -5.49 -3.51
C TYR A 92 -6.13 -5.59 -4.42
N TYR A 93 -5.06 -6.24 -3.97
CA TYR A 93 -3.89 -6.53 -4.80
C TYR A 93 -4.25 -7.40 -6.00
N LYS A 94 -4.94 -8.48 -5.75
CA LYS A 94 -5.39 -9.39 -6.79
C LYS A 94 -6.23 -8.66 -7.83
N GLU A 95 -7.27 -7.95 -7.39
CA GLU A 95 -8.17 -7.20 -8.27
C GLU A 95 -7.42 -6.15 -9.10
N LEU A 96 -6.48 -5.39 -8.49
CA LEU A 96 -5.68 -4.41 -9.21
C LEU A 96 -4.86 -5.09 -10.32
N TYR A 97 -4.17 -6.17 -10.02
CA TYR A 97 -3.36 -6.88 -11.00
C TYR A 97 -4.20 -7.55 -12.09
N GLU A 98 -5.40 -8.04 -11.77
CA GLU A 98 -6.36 -8.55 -12.75
C GLU A 98 -6.84 -7.43 -13.69
N GLN A 99 -7.19 -6.25 -13.15
CA GLN A 99 -7.58 -5.08 -13.96
C GLN A 99 -6.47 -4.60 -14.90
N LEU A 100 -5.22 -4.72 -14.48
CA LEU A 100 -4.05 -4.37 -15.29
C LEU A 100 -3.64 -5.47 -16.28
N GLY A 101 -4.27 -6.64 -16.24
CA GLY A 101 -3.88 -7.79 -17.05
C GLY A 101 -2.54 -8.42 -16.66
N LEU A 102 -2.06 -8.17 -15.43
CA LEU A 102 -0.73 -8.56 -14.95
C LEU A 102 -0.77 -9.68 -13.89
N TYR A 103 -1.95 -10.17 -13.53
CA TYR A 103 -2.11 -11.11 -12.42
C TYR A 103 -1.37 -12.42 -12.63
N GLU A 104 -1.53 -13.06 -13.77
CA GLU A 104 -0.93 -14.38 -14.04
C GLU A 104 0.61 -14.36 -13.98
N GLU A 105 1.23 -13.27 -14.46
CA GLU A 105 2.68 -13.10 -14.44
C GLU A 105 3.23 -12.80 -13.04
N ASN A 106 2.41 -12.21 -12.18
CA ASN A 106 2.84 -11.68 -10.87
C ASN A 106 2.19 -12.37 -9.68
N LYS A 107 1.36 -13.40 -9.86
CA LYS A 107 0.61 -14.06 -8.79
C LYS A 107 1.49 -14.57 -7.64
N LEU A 108 2.69 -15.07 -7.94
CA LEU A 108 3.62 -15.52 -6.90
C LEU A 108 4.05 -14.38 -5.97
N GLN A 109 4.23 -13.18 -6.51
CA GLN A 109 4.57 -12.00 -5.72
C GLN A 109 3.41 -11.57 -4.82
N ILE A 110 2.18 -11.66 -5.32
CA ILE A 110 0.96 -11.36 -4.57
C ILE A 110 0.79 -12.35 -3.43
N PHE A 111 1.04 -13.66 -3.66
CA PHE A 111 1.03 -14.68 -2.62
C PHE A 111 2.16 -14.50 -1.59
N LYS A 112 3.36 -14.09 -2.00
CA LYS A 112 4.45 -13.77 -1.07
C LYS A 112 4.05 -12.67 -0.08
N TYR A 113 3.21 -11.73 -0.50
CA TYR A 113 2.68 -10.72 0.41
C TYR A 113 1.86 -11.30 1.57
N LEU A 114 1.09 -12.34 1.34
CA LEU A 114 0.39 -13.07 2.40
C LEU A 114 1.32 -13.87 3.30
N ILE A 115 2.27 -14.56 2.68
CA ILE A 115 3.14 -15.52 3.39
C ILE A 115 4.16 -14.80 4.27
N SER A 116 4.77 -13.71 3.78
CA SER A 116 5.77 -12.95 4.53
C SER A 116 5.24 -12.36 5.85
N SER A 117 3.93 -12.35 6.03
CA SER A 117 3.29 -11.93 7.29
C SER A 117 3.26 -13.02 8.36
N SER A 118 3.50 -14.27 7.99
CA SER A 118 3.49 -15.40 8.92
C SER A 118 4.88 -15.69 9.53
N GLU A 119 5.92 -15.01 9.03
CA GLU A 119 7.31 -15.26 9.43
C GLU A 119 7.85 -14.26 10.46
N THR A 120 7.03 -13.31 10.92
CA THR A 120 7.35 -12.37 12.00
C THR A 120 6.43 -12.57 13.18
#